data_143f4f6a6860e497f787ca829c0cdfbd
#
_entry.id   143f4f6a6860e497f787ca829c0cdfbd
#
_cell.length_a   1.000
_cell.length_b   1.000
_cell.length_c   1.000
_cell.angle_alpha   90.00
_cell.angle_beta   90.00
_cell.angle_gamma   90.00
#
_symmetry.space_group_name_H-M   'P 1'
#
loop_
_entity.id
_entity.type
_entity.pdbx_description
1 polymer ?
#
loop_
_entity_poly.entity_id
_entity_poly.type
_entity_poly.pdbx_seq_one_letter_code
_entity_poly.pdbx_strand_id
1 'polypeptide(L)'
;MSAYDGALEAIDRILNRGGDADEVLRQVVAVLHGLDDYSWVGISFVEEGELVLGPAQGERTAEPTAIPISYENNVVAELGVVAGEVDSEGRTFLERVALLVSPYCLVGWDTGGEAWSP
;
A
#
# COMPACT_ATOMS: atom_id res chain seq x y z
N MET A 1 22.51 5.87 4.52
CA MET A 1 21.19 5.45 4.75
C MET A 1 20.28 6.15 3.81
N SER A 2 19.40 5.44 3.17
CA SER A 2 18.51 6.06 2.20
C SER A 2 17.19 6.39 2.85
N ALA A 3 16.43 7.26 2.21
CA ALA A 3 15.08 7.57 2.67
C ALA A 3 14.21 6.32 2.67
N TYR A 4 14.50 5.38 1.79
CA TYR A 4 13.73 4.13 1.74
C TYR A 4 13.95 3.30 3.01
N ASP A 5 15.17 3.27 3.54
CA ASP A 5 15.43 2.52 4.76
C ASP A 5 14.66 3.10 5.94
N GLY A 6 14.61 4.42 6.05
CA GLY A 6 13.84 5.06 7.10
C GLY A 6 12.36 4.81 6.98
N ALA A 7 11.86 4.84 5.74
CA ALA A 7 10.45 4.55 5.50
C ALA A 7 10.12 3.10 5.86
N LEU A 8 10.98 2.16 5.49
CA LEU A 8 10.74 0.75 5.83
C LEU A 8 10.75 0.53 7.33
N GLU A 9 11.63 1.20 8.06
CA GLU A 9 11.64 1.10 9.51
C GLU A 9 10.36 1.66 10.10
N ALA A 10 9.88 2.78 9.59
CA ALA A 10 8.65 3.36 10.10
C ALA A 10 7.46 2.45 9.82
N ILE A 11 7.41 1.87 8.63
CA ILE A 11 6.34 0.95 8.27
C ILE A 11 6.40 -0.28 9.19
N ASP A 12 7.58 -0.81 9.42
CA ASP A 12 7.73 -1.97 10.27
C ASP A 12 7.22 -1.69 11.68
N ARG A 13 7.49 -0.51 12.21
CA ARG A 13 6.99 -0.13 13.52
C ARG A 13 5.47 -0.03 13.53
N ILE A 14 4.87 0.49 12.45
CA ILE A 14 3.42 0.57 12.34
C ILE A 14 2.82 -0.83 12.36
N LEU A 15 3.39 -1.74 11.60
CA LEU A 15 2.87 -3.10 11.51
C LEU A 15 3.03 -3.84 12.83
N ASN A 16 4.14 -3.62 13.53
CA ASN A 16 4.37 -4.26 14.82
C ASN A 16 3.43 -3.74 15.90
N ARG A 17 3.04 -2.46 15.81
CA ARG A 17 2.11 -1.90 16.77
C ARG A 17 0.70 -2.44 16.54
N GLY A 18 0.37 -2.74 15.29
CA GLY A 18 -0.91 -3.32 14.97
C GLY A 18 -2.02 -2.30 14.97
N GLY A 19 -3.24 -2.79 15.05
CA GLY A 19 -4.42 -1.97 14.99
C GLY A 19 -5.31 -2.48 13.90
N ASP A 20 -6.42 -1.75 13.60
CA ASP A 20 -7.24 -2.21 12.52
C ASP A 20 -6.59 -1.92 11.18
N ALA A 21 -6.95 -2.75 10.19
CA ALA A 21 -6.30 -2.71 8.90
C ALA A 21 -6.39 -1.34 8.26
N ASP A 22 -7.54 -0.69 8.37
CA ASP A 22 -7.73 0.60 7.75
C ASP A 22 -6.77 1.64 8.34
N GLU A 23 -6.61 1.64 9.63
CA GLU A 23 -5.74 2.58 10.28
C GLU A 23 -4.28 2.30 9.95
N VAL A 24 -3.89 1.03 9.94
CA VAL A 24 -2.53 0.63 9.60
C VAL A 24 -2.21 1.09 8.17
N LEU A 25 -3.10 0.85 7.23
CA LEU A 25 -2.85 1.23 5.85
C LEU A 25 -2.80 2.73 5.67
N ARG A 26 -3.63 3.49 6.40
CA ARG A 26 -3.56 4.94 6.33
C ARG A 26 -2.21 5.46 6.82
N GLN A 27 -1.68 4.86 7.87
CA GLN A 27 -0.39 5.28 8.39
C GLN A 27 0.73 4.93 7.42
N VAL A 28 0.64 3.79 6.75
CA VAL A 28 1.64 3.40 5.76
C VAL A 28 1.61 4.37 4.58
N VAL A 29 0.42 4.73 4.11
CA VAL A 29 0.28 5.69 3.02
C VAL A 29 0.89 7.04 3.43
N ALA A 30 0.68 7.45 4.67
CA ALA A 30 1.24 8.72 5.16
C ALA A 30 2.78 8.69 5.17
N VAL A 31 3.36 7.57 5.57
CA VAL A 31 4.82 7.43 5.55
C VAL A 31 5.35 7.55 4.13
N LEU A 32 4.70 6.87 3.20
CA LEU A 32 5.14 6.90 1.81
C LEU A 32 4.98 8.29 1.20
N HIS A 33 3.86 8.95 1.50
CA HIS A 33 3.64 10.28 0.97
C HIS A 33 4.63 11.29 1.55
N GLY A 34 5.24 10.97 2.67
CA GLY A 34 6.29 11.81 3.26
C GLY A 34 7.60 11.78 2.50
N LEU A 35 7.76 10.85 1.55
CA LEU A 35 8.97 10.83 0.73
C LEU A 35 8.86 11.95 -0.32
N ASP A 36 9.94 12.67 -0.50
CA ASP A 36 9.91 13.90 -1.27
C ASP A 36 9.44 13.75 -2.69
N ASP A 37 9.74 12.63 -3.31
CA ASP A 37 9.40 12.42 -4.70
C ASP A 37 7.97 11.99 -4.94
N TYR A 38 7.23 11.63 -3.91
CA TYR A 38 5.91 11.05 -4.08
C TYR A 38 4.85 12.12 -3.87
N SER A 39 4.24 12.59 -4.95
CA SER A 39 3.20 13.60 -4.86
C SER A 39 1.83 13.00 -4.54
N TRP A 40 1.65 11.71 -4.77
CA TRP A 40 0.42 11.02 -4.44
C TRP A 40 0.73 9.56 -4.12
N VAL A 41 0.08 9.02 -3.12
CA VAL A 41 0.20 7.61 -2.76
C VAL A 41 -1.18 7.11 -2.42
N GLY A 42 -1.54 5.95 -2.94
CA GLY A 42 -2.84 5.37 -2.61
C GLY A 42 -2.80 3.85 -2.69
N ILE A 43 -3.72 3.22 -1.96
CA ILE A 43 -3.90 1.77 -2.00
C ILE A 43 -5.33 1.53 -2.46
N SER A 44 -5.49 0.76 -3.53
CA SER A 44 -6.80 0.38 -4.03
C SER A 44 -6.99 -1.11 -3.76
N PHE A 45 -8.20 -1.47 -3.39
CA PHE A 45 -8.51 -2.86 -3.06
C PHE A 45 -9.25 -3.52 -4.21
N VAL A 46 -9.02 -4.81 -4.39
CA VAL A 46 -9.77 -5.58 -5.38
C VAL A 46 -11.06 -6.04 -4.71
N GLU A 47 -12.19 -5.52 -5.18
CA GLU A 47 -13.51 -5.91 -4.68
C GLU A 47 -14.33 -6.34 -5.86
N GLU A 48 -14.72 -7.59 -5.87
CA GLU A 48 -15.55 -8.15 -6.95
C GLU A 48 -14.94 -7.93 -8.33
N GLY A 49 -13.62 -8.09 -8.41
CA GLY A 49 -12.92 -7.95 -9.67
C GLY A 49 -12.58 -6.53 -10.07
N GLU A 50 -12.92 -5.55 -9.26
CA GLU A 50 -12.66 -4.17 -9.59
C GLU A 50 -11.79 -3.51 -8.53
N LEU A 51 -11.02 -2.52 -8.93
CA LEU A 51 -10.21 -1.78 -7.99
C LEU A 51 -11.01 -0.64 -7.39
N VAL A 52 -11.06 -0.61 -6.06
CA VAL A 52 -11.78 0.43 -5.32
C VAL A 52 -10.76 1.18 -4.49
N LEU A 53 -10.67 2.48 -4.67
CA LEU A 53 -9.67 3.27 -3.97
C LEU A 53 -9.92 3.30 -2.47
N GLY A 54 -8.90 2.98 -1.71
CA GLY A 54 -8.91 3.07 -0.25
C GLY A 54 -8.10 4.27 0.21
N PRO A 55 -7.23 4.09 1.21
CA PRO A 55 -6.49 5.23 1.76
C PRO A 55 -5.57 5.86 0.72
N ALA A 56 -5.56 7.17 0.67
CA ALA A 56 -4.72 7.89 -0.27
C ALA A 56 -4.38 9.26 0.28
N GLN A 57 -3.24 9.81 -0.13
CA GLN A 57 -2.82 11.14 0.24
C GLN A 57 -2.15 11.82 -0.93
N GLY A 58 -2.32 13.14 -1.04
CA GLY A 58 -1.66 13.93 -2.07
C GLY A 58 -2.58 14.22 -3.24
N GLU A 59 -1.99 14.76 -4.30
CA GLU A 59 -2.74 15.08 -5.50
C GLU A 59 -2.31 14.19 -6.64
N ARG A 60 -3.26 13.51 -7.24
CA ARG A 60 -2.96 12.60 -8.34
C ARG A 60 -2.94 13.40 -9.64
N THR A 61 -1.77 13.94 -9.96
CA THR A 61 -1.63 14.80 -11.12
C THR A 61 -1.18 14.07 -12.36
N ALA A 62 -0.90 12.77 -12.24
CA ALA A 62 -0.44 11.97 -13.37
C ALA A 62 -0.85 10.54 -13.14
N GLU A 63 -0.60 9.69 -14.12
CA GLU A 63 -0.91 8.28 -13.99
C GLU A 63 0.02 7.64 -12.97
N PRO A 64 -0.49 6.93 -11.97
CA PRO A 64 0.39 6.36 -10.97
C PRO A 64 1.16 5.15 -11.50
N THR A 65 2.31 4.93 -10.90
CA THR A 65 2.99 3.65 -11.05
C THR A 65 2.29 2.66 -10.13
N ALA A 66 1.84 1.55 -10.68
CA ALA A 66 1.04 0.58 -9.95
C ALA A 66 1.87 -0.64 -9.59
N ILE A 67 1.82 -1.02 -8.33
CA ILE A 67 2.53 -2.21 -7.83
C ILE A 67 1.48 -3.15 -7.28
N PRO A 68 1.35 -4.35 -7.81
CA PRO A 68 0.33 -5.27 -7.30
C PRO A 68 0.66 -5.69 -5.88
N ILE A 69 -0.36 -5.83 -5.06
CA ILE A 69 -0.22 -6.36 -3.72
C ILE A 69 -0.89 -7.73 -3.75
N SER A 70 -0.09 -8.76 -3.51
CA SER A 70 -0.59 -10.14 -3.58
C SER A 70 -0.53 -10.80 -2.22
N TYR A 71 -1.50 -11.66 -1.94
CA TYR A 71 -1.53 -12.43 -0.73
C TYR A 71 -1.89 -13.87 -1.12
N GLU A 72 -1.04 -14.80 -0.78
CA GLU A 72 -1.23 -16.22 -1.10
C GLU A 72 -1.53 -16.42 -2.59
N ASN A 73 -0.70 -15.80 -3.41
CA ASN A 73 -0.75 -15.91 -4.88
C ASN A 73 -1.95 -15.23 -5.53
N ASN A 74 -2.71 -14.45 -4.79
CA ASN A 74 -3.83 -13.70 -5.37
C ASN A 74 -3.58 -12.21 -5.22
N VAL A 75 -3.84 -11.45 -6.27
CA VAL A 75 -3.74 -10.00 -6.20
C VAL A 75 -4.95 -9.49 -5.43
N VAL A 76 -4.71 -8.88 -4.29
CA VAL A 76 -5.78 -8.42 -3.41
C VAL A 76 -5.91 -6.89 -3.42
N ALA A 77 -4.88 -6.19 -3.91
CA ALA A 77 -4.88 -4.74 -3.90
C ALA A 77 -3.80 -4.23 -4.84
N GLU A 78 -3.69 -2.91 -4.93
CA GLU A 78 -2.68 -2.29 -5.77
C GLU A 78 -2.17 -1.06 -5.05
N LEU A 79 -0.86 -0.92 -4.96
CA LEU A 79 -0.24 0.27 -4.40
C LEU A 79 0.12 1.19 -5.56
N GLY A 80 -0.37 2.41 -5.54
CA GLY A 80 -0.09 3.37 -6.58
C GLY A 80 0.67 4.56 -6.05
N VAL A 81 1.64 5.05 -6.80
CA VAL A 81 2.37 6.25 -6.44
C VAL A 81 2.53 7.12 -7.68
N VAL A 82 2.43 8.43 -7.49
CA VAL A 82 2.78 9.39 -8.53
C VAL A 82 4.11 10.01 -8.12
N ALA A 83 5.13 9.78 -8.91
CA ALA A 83 6.48 10.27 -8.62
C ALA A 83 7.11 10.74 -9.92
N GLY A 84 8.16 11.49 -9.80
CA GLY A 84 8.88 11.96 -11.00
C GLY A 84 9.46 10.79 -11.76
N GLU A 85 10.08 9.88 -11.04
CA GLU A 85 10.65 8.70 -11.67
C GLU A 85 10.73 7.60 -10.65
N VAL A 86 10.32 6.39 -11.03
CA VAL A 86 10.48 5.23 -10.17
C VAL A 86 11.51 4.33 -10.83
N ASP A 87 12.75 4.39 -10.32
CA ASP A 87 13.83 3.59 -10.87
C ASP A 87 13.76 2.17 -10.26
N SER A 88 14.73 1.33 -10.59
CA SER A 88 14.69 -0.05 -10.14
C SER A 88 14.79 -0.17 -8.62
N GLU A 89 15.53 0.71 -7.98
CA GLU A 89 15.64 0.70 -6.53
C GLU A 89 14.31 1.12 -5.91
N GLY A 90 13.67 2.15 -6.46
CA GLY A 90 12.37 2.59 -5.98
C GLY A 90 11.31 1.52 -6.18
N ARG A 91 11.35 0.82 -7.31
CA ARG A 91 10.39 -0.25 -7.55
C ARG A 91 10.59 -1.40 -6.58
N THR A 92 11.83 -1.78 -6.30
CA THR A 92 12.12 -2.83 -5.33
C THR A 92 11.61 -2.43 -3.94
N PHE A 93 11.80 -1.16 -3.57
CA PHE A 93 11.29 -0.65 -2.31
C PHE A 93 9.77 -0.77 -2.25
N LEU A 94 9.07 -0.35 -3.31
CA LEU A 94 7.61 -0.40 -3.33
C LEU A 94 7.10 -1.84 -3.33
N GLU A 95 7.80 -2.74 -3.99
CA GLU A 95 7.43 -4.14 -3.97
C GLU A 95 7.57 -4.73 -2.58
N ARG A 96 8.58 -4.29 -1.83
CA ARG A 96 8.75 -4.72 -0.46
C ARG A 96 7.62 -4.20 0.42
N VAL A 97 7.23 -2.95 0.24
CA VAL A 97 6.11 -2.39 0.98
C VAL A 97 4.84 -3.18 0.66
N ALA A 98 4.62 -3.49 -0.63
CA ALA A 98 3.44 -4.25 -1.02
C ALA A 98 3.40 -5.60 -0.33
N LEU A 99 4.54 -6.26 -0.23
CA LEU A 99 4.62 -7.55 0.45
C LEU A 99 4.28 -7.41 1.94
N LEU A 100 4.81 -6.38 2.57
CA LEU A 100 4.61 -6.20 4.01
C LEU A 100 3.15 -5.88 4.35
N VAL A 101 2.44 -5.14 3.50
CA VAL A 101 1.08 -4.73 3.82
C VAL A 101 0.03 -5.71 3.30
N SER A 102 0.43 -6.73 2.55
CA SER A 102 -0.54 -7.61 1.90
C SER A 102 -1.56 -8.23 2.86
N PRO A 103 -1.19 -8.66 4.08
CA PRO A 103 -2.20 -9.25 4.96
C PRO A 103 -3.25 -8.25 5.41
N TYR A 104 -2.97 -6.96 5.30
CA TYR A 104 -3.90 -5.92 5.73
C TYR A 104 -4.82 -5.48 4.60
N CYS A 105 -4.67 -6.05 3.40
CA CYS A 105 -5.42 -5.63 2.23
C CYS A 105 -6.52 -6.62 1.83
N LEU A 106 -7.01 -7.41 2.77
CA LEU A 106 -8.00 -8.44 2.47
C LEU A 106 -9.44 -7.95 2.61
N VAL A 107 -9.62 -6.63 2.49
CA VAL A 107 -10.92 -6.02 2.58
C VAL A 107 -11.77 -6.49 1.40
N GLY A 108 -12.97 -6.89 1.65
CA GLY A 108 -13.87 -7.33 0.58
C GLY A 108 -13.68 -8.76 0.16
N TRP A 109 -12.67 -9.43 0.67
CA TRP A 109 -12.46 -10.81 0.32
C TRP A 109 -13.23 -11.72 1.27
N ASP A 110 -13.71 -12.81 0.71
CA ASP A 110 -14.39 -13.78 1.52
C ASP A 110 -13.35 -14.61 2.22
N THR A 111 -13.21 -14.43 3.49
CA THR A 111 -12.22 -15.13 4.21
C THR A 111 -12.85 -16.23 4.99
N GLY A 112 -13.48 -17.12 4.36
CA GLY A 112 -14.09 -18.20 5.04
C GLY A 112 -15.54 -17.95 5.26
N GLY A 113 -16.11 -17.24 4.39
CA GLY A 113 -17.48 -17.02 4.44
C GLY A 113 -17.91 -15.84 5.19
N GLU A 114 -17.11 -15.39 6.02
CA GLU A 114 -17.49 -14.34 6.78
C GLU A 114 -16.83 -13.24 6.41
N ALA A 115 -16.86 -12.84 5.47
CA ALA A 115 -16.27 -11.74 5.05
C ALA A 115 -15.73 -10.98 6.12
N TRP A 116 -15.23 -10.06 5.81
CA TRP A 116 -14.72 -9.08 6.61
C TRP A 116 -15.66 -8.48 7.46
N SER A 117 -16.72 -8.92 7.49
CA SER A 117 -17.63 -8.33 8.26
C SER A 117 -17.22 -8.45 9.54
N PRO A 118 -17.16 -7.63 10.14
CA PRO A 118 -16.81 -7.67 11.48
C PRO A 118 -17.77 -8.38 12.32
#